data_131166b8fd6ba9b1b21b5299e0724ae1
#
_entry.id   131166b8fd6ba9b1b21b5299e0724ae1
#
_cell.length_a   1.000
_cell.length_b   1.000
_cell.length_c   1.000
_cell.angle_alpha   90.00
_cell.angle_beta   90.00
_cell.angle_gamma   90.00
#
_symmetry.space_group_name_H-M   'P 1'
#
loop_
_entity.id
_entity.type
_entity.pdbx_description
1 polymer ?
#
loop_
_entity_poly.entity_id
_entity_poly.type
_entity_poly.pdbx_seq_one_letter_code
_entity_poly.pdbx_strand_id
1 'polypeptide(L)'
;MRWWQRVVPTRGWRLCSSRRSATFAGMADITLDDLRRYAVARTLFKPTTLPAAIRKLGFVQADPIRAPARAQDLTLRHRVKDYRAGDLEKRYPRLAIEEDCLVNYGFLPREHVALMHPRQAKRVWDADTQHKAADVLAYVQTHGPVHPRQVEQHFAHGNVTNYWGGSSSATTHLLDGMHYRGMLRVVRRDSGTRVYEAVAHPPTDDSPASRAQRAAALVALVVHKYAPLPAASLTYLVRLLGYGAPHLAPQIQTALRLAKQELASCQINGTTWYWPADENPASRRPTPDGAVRLLAPFDPVVWDRRRFTLLWDWTYKFEAYTPAPQRKLGYYALPLLWHDRVIGWANVTAPQGHMVVNFGYADKAPQGADFRAALDDELQRMAYFLAAH
;
A
#
# COMPACT_ATOMS: atom_id res chain seq x y z
N MET A 1 -10.32 4.09 32.60
CA MET A 1 -10.52 5.51 32.22
C MET A 1 -9.17 6.23 32.32
N ARG A 2 -8.73 6.96 31.30
CA ARG A 2 -7.45 7.70 31.07
C ARG A 2 -6.39 6.95 30.26
N TRP A 3 -6.67 6.74 28.94
CA TRP A 3 -5.64 6.33 27.96
C TRP A 3 -5.70 7.12 26.63
N TRP A 4 -6.38 8.29 26.60
CA TRP A 4 -6.63 9.05 25.34
C TRP A 4 -5.97 10.44 25.29
N GLN A 5 -4.85 10.67 26.01
CA GLN A 5 -4.15 11.97 25.96
C GLN A 5 -2.66 11.85 25.64
N ARG A 6 -2.31 11.06 24.61
CA ARG A 6 -1.06 11.28 23.86
C ARG A 6 -1.38 11.21 22.37
N VAL A 7 -2.05 12.23 21.87
CA VAL A 7 -1.97 12.60 20.46
C VAL A 7 -0.52 13.00 20.23
N VAL A 8 0.20 12.18 19.45
CA VAL A 8 1.50 12.57 18.90
C VAL A 8 1.25 13.89 18.16
N PRO A 9 2.00 14.96 18.41
CA PRO A 9 1.84 16.16 17.66
C PRO A 9 2.26 15.86 16.22
N THR A 10 1.29 15.64 15.34
CA THR A 10 1.45 15.95 13.93
C THR A 10 1.92 17.40 13.94
N ARG A 11 3.16 17.66 13.51
CA ARG A 11 3.60 19.03 13.23
C ARG A 11 2.55 19.60 12.30
N GLY A 12 1.62 20.35 12.87
CA GLY A 12 0.50 20.92 12.16
C GLY A 12 1.04 21.74 11.01
N TRP A 13 0.51 21.50 9.83
CA TRP A 13 0.60 22.42 8.73
C TRP A 13 0.04 23.75 9.22
N ARG A 14 0.91 24.68 9.64
CA ARG A 14 0.50 26.04 9.95
C ARG A 14 0.12 26.66 8.61
N LEU A 15 -1.12 27.04 8.46
CA LEU A 15 -1.55 27.97 7.43
C LEU A 15 -0.77 29.28 7.62
N CYS A 16 0.41 29.34 7.04
CA CYS A 16 1.20 30.56 6.97
C CYS A 16 0.68 31.36 5.78
N SER A 17 -0.11 32.38 6.06
CA SER A 17 -0.57 33.35 5.08
C SER A 17 0.58 34.28 4.70
N SER A 18 1.55 33.77 3.95
CA SER A 18 2.49 34.61 3.21
C SER A 18 2.89 33.87 1.94
N ARG A 19 2.48 34.44 0.80
CA ARG A 19 2.98 34.08 -0.53
C ARG A 19 4.51 34.15 -0.52
N ARG A 20 5.16 32.99 -0.43
CA ARG A 20 6.51 32.80 -0.92
C ARG A 20 6.49 31.59 -1.82
N SER A 21 6.42 31.83 -3.12
CA SER A 21 7.04 30.90 -4.07
C SER A 21 8.49 30.77 -3.60
N ALA A 22 8.82 29.67 -2.93
CA ALA A 22 10.20 29.35 -2.62
C ALA A 22 10.85 28.93 -3.95
N THR A 23 11.22 29.92 -4.76
CA THR A 23 12.30 29.78 -5.73
C THR A 23 13.56 29.55 -4.89
N PHE A 24 13.98 28.30 -4.81
CA PHE A 24 15.28 27.93 -4.22
C PHE A 24 16.38 28.49 -5.12
N ALA A 25 16.71 29.77 -4.94
CA ALA A 25 17.92 30.36 -5.53
C ALA A 25 19.13 29.64 -4.89
N GLY A 26 19.85 28.82 -5.67
CA GLY A 26 21.07 28.14 -5.25
C GLY A 26 21.01 26.62 -5.18
N MET A 27 19.92 25.94 -5.57
CA MET A 27 19.94 24.48 -5.75
C MET A 27 20.46 24.14 -7.14
N ALA A 28 21.43 23.20 -7.22
CA ALA A 28 21.80 22.56 -8.46
C ALA A 28 20.55 22.01 -9.15
N ASP A 29 20.51 22.06 -10.49
CA ASP A 29 19.38 21.54 -11.25
C ASP A 29 19.11 20.07 -10.90
N ILE A 30 17.90 19.78 -10.42
CA ILE A 30 17.50 18.42 -10.07
C ILE A 30 17.36 17.61 -11.36
N THR A 31 18.07 16.50 -11.42
CA THR A 31 18.10 15.60 -12.56
C THR A 31 17.13 14.41 -12.37
N LEU A 32 16.85 13.67 -13.44
CA LEU A 32 16.09 12.43 -13.37
C LEU A 32 16.80 11.37 -12.52
N ASP A 33 18.15 11.35 -12.54
CA ASP A 33 18.95 10.44 -11.71
C ASP A 33 18.82 10.79 -10.22
N ASP A 34 18.74 12.08 -9.88
CA ASP A 34 18.44 12.49 -8.51
C ASP A 34 17.06 11.99 -8.06
N LEU A 35 16.05 12.09 -8.92
CA LEU A 35 14.69 11.58 -8.62
C LEU A 35 14.68 10.05 -8.47
N ARG A 36 15.42 9.29 -9.30
CA ARG A 36 15.55 7.83 -9.16
C ARG A 36 16.18 7.46 -7.82
N ARG A 37 17.34 8.03 -7.53
CA ARG A 37 18.05 7.80 -6.27
C ARG A 37 17.17 8.14 -5.07
N TYR A 38 16.51 9.29 -5.10
CA TYR A 38 15.61 9.74 -4.06
C TYR A 38 14.41 8.78 -3.88
N ALA A 39 13.75 8.36 -4.98
CA ALA A 39 12.65 7.41 -4.94
C ALA A 39 13.04 6.10 -4.25
N VAL A 40 14.19 5.54 -4.62
CA VAL A 40 14.71 4.28 -4.06
C VAL A 40 15.10 4.45 -2.60
N ALA A 41 15.96 5.43 -2.29
CA ALA A 41 16.47 5.63 -0.94
C ALA A 41 15.40 5.97 0.08
N ARG A 42 14.39 6.75 -0.35
CA ARG A 42 13.25 7.13 0.48
C ARG A 42 12.35 5.95 0.82
N THR A 43 12.14 5.07 -0.15
CA THR A 43 11.16 3.99 -0.06
C THR A 43 11.77 2.71 0.49
N LEU A 44 13.01 2.39 0.10
CA LEU A 44 13.76 1.21 0.56
C LEU A 44 14.70 1.58 1.72
N PHE A 45 14.11 2.04 2.81
CA PHE A 45 14.83 2.40 4.03
C PHE A 45 15.45 1.18 4.72
N LYS A 46 16.44 1.41 5.60
CA LYS A 46 17.10 0.35 6.37
C LYS A 46 16.07 -0.49 7.15
N PRO A 47 16.20 -1.82 7.16
CA PRO A 47 15.30 -2.72 7.86
C PRO A 47 15.13 -2.36 9.34
N THR A 48 13.87 -2.38 9.79
CA THR A 48 13.45 -2.02 11.14
C THR A 48 12.45 -3.05 11.69
N THR A 49 11.70 -2.74 12.74
CA THR A 49 10.63 -3.61 13.25
C THR A 49 9.40 -3.57 12.33
N LEU A 50 8.61 -4.63 12.34
CA LEU A 50 7.39 -4.72 11.52
C LEU A 50 6.41 -3.54 11.76
N PRO A 51 6.08 -3.15 13.02
CA PRO A 51 5.22 -1.99 13.24
C PRO A 51 5.82 -0.68 12.71
N ALA A 52 7.13 -0.47 12.89
CA ALA A 52 7.81 0.73 12.42
C ALA A 52 7.86 0.79 10.88
N ALA A 53 8.08 -0.34 10.21
CA ALA A 53 8.07 -0.42 8.75
C ALA A 53 6.68 -0.08 8.18
N ILE A 54 5.61 -0.65 8.75
CA ILE A 54 4.23 -0.37 8.31
C ILE A 54 3.87 1.09 8.56
N ARG A 55 4.23 1.66 9.72
CA ARG A 55 4.00 3.08 10.02
C ARG A 55 4.75 3.98 9.04
N LYS A 56 6.00 3.67 8.71
CA LYS A 56 6.81 4.45 7.77
C LYS A 56 6.30 4.34 6.34
N LEU A 57 5.75 3.19 5.93
CA LEU A 57 5.10 3.01 4.64
C LEU A 57 3.71 3.66 4.59
N GLY A 58 3.05 3.82 5.72
CA GLY A 58 1.69 4.33 5.87
C GLY A 58 0.58 3.41 5.38
N PHE A 59 0.90 2.55 4.40
CA PHE A 59 0.01 1.56 3.78
C PHE A 59 0.82 0.46 3.12
N VAL A 60 0.41 -0.79 3.28
CA VAL A 60 0.99 -1.97 2.61
C VAL A 60 -0.13 -2.72 1.89
N GLN A 61 -0.10 -2.73 0.56
CA GLN A 61 -1.15 -3.39 -0.22
C GLN A 61 -1.16 -4.90 0.02
N ALA A 62 -2.34 -5.46 0.21
CA ALA A 62 -2.58 -6.89 0.26
C ALA A 62 -2.95 -7.42 -1.13
N ASP A 63 -2.43 -8.60 -1.45
CA ASP A 63 -2.80 -9.36 -2.63
C ASP A 63 -2.88 -10.85 -2.29
N PRO A 64 -3.92 -11.58 -2.74
CA PRO A 64 -4.09 -12.99 -2.41
C PRO A 64 -3.11 -13.92 -3.13
N ILE A 65 -2.52 -13.50 -4.25
CA ILE A 65 -1.62 -14.32 -5.06
C ILE A 65 -0.34 -14.61 -4.27
N ARG A 66 0.07 -15.88 -4.25
CA ARG A 66 1.31 -16.36 -3.64
C ARG A 66 2.27 -16.81 -4.74
N ALA A 67 3.13 -15.89 -5.20
CA ALA A 67 4.10 -16.19 -6.25
C ALA A 67 5.39 -15.37 -6.08
N PRO A 68 6.34 -15.81 -5.26
CA PRO A 68 6.41 -17.01 -4.40
C PRO A 68 5.72 -16.82 -3.04
N ALA A 69 5.43 -15.58 -2.62
CA ALA A 69 4.74 -15.21 -1.40
C ALA A 69 3.73 -14.09 -1.69
N ARG A 70 2.90 -13.70 -0.71
CA ARG A 70 1.95 -12.61 -0.89
C ARG A 70 2.67 -11.26 -1.06
N ALA A 71 2.08 -10.35 -1.81
CA ALA A 71 2.65 -9.03 -2.12
C ALA A 71 3.07 -8.23 -0.88
N GLN A 72 2.26 -8.26 0.18
CA GLN A 72 2.59 -7.60 1.45
C GLN A 72 3.86 -8.15 2.08
N ASP A 73 4.05 -9.47 2.05
CA ASP A 73 5.24 -10.11 2.59
C ASP A 73 6.47 -9.79 1.74
N LEU A 74 6.34 -9.86 0.41
CA LEU A 74 7.41 -9.48 -0.53
C LEU A 74 7.81 -7.99 -0.39
N THR A 75 6.87 -7.10 -0.06
CA THR A 75 7.15 -5.69 0.21
C THR A 75 7.85 -5.49 1.54
N LEU A 76 7.41 -6.20 2.59
CA LEU A 76 7.91 -6.04 3.95
C LEU A 76 9.30 -6.66 4.16
N ARG A 77 9.63 -7.76 3.48
CA ARG A 77 10.93 -8.44 3.63
C ARG A 77 12.16 -7.54 3.40
N HIS A 78 12.02 -6.49 2.59
CA HIS A 78 13.10 -5.52 2.34
C HIS A 78 13.21 -4.44 3.44
N ARG A 79 12.23 -4.36 4.35
CA ARG A 79 12.07 -3.25 5.32
C ARG A 79 11.97 -3.70 6.75
N VAL A 80 11.87 -5.00 6.99
CA VAL A 80 11.76 -5.59 8.32
C VAL A 80 12.91 -6.56 8.54
N LYS A 81 13.56 -6.46 9.71
CA LYS A 81 14.65 -7.37 10.08
C LYS A 81 14.13 -8.79 10.23
N ASP A 82 14.88 -9.75 9.74
CA ASP A 82 14.64 -11.20 9.88
C ASP A 82 13.21 -11.64 9.50
N TYR A 83 12.62 -10.96 8.52
CA TYR A 83 11.24 -11.15 8.12
C TYR A 83 11.05 -12.43 7.29
N ARG A 84 10.03 -13.21 7.66
CA ARG A 84 9.64 -14.43 6.94
C ARG A 84 8.25 -14.30 6.33
N ALA A 85 7.99 -15.05 5.27
CA ALA A 85 6.69 -15.08 4.63
C ALA A 85 5.61 -15.54 5.62
N GLY A 86 4.55 -14.72 5.78
CA GLY A 86 3.47 -14.97 6.74
C GLY A 86 3.64 -14.28 8.11
N ASP A 87 4.79 -13.68 8.40
CA ASP A 87 5.02 -12.99 9.69
C ASP A 87 4.00 -11.88 9.97
N LEU A 88 3.58 -11.14 8.95
CA LEU A 88 2.54 -10.14 9.12
C LEU A 88 1.24 -10.77 9.61
N GLU A 89 0.76 -11.82 8.95
CA GLU A 89 -0.49 -12.49 9.28
C GLU A 89 -0.46 -13.12 10.69
N LYS A 90 0.65 -13.77 11.03
CA LYS A 90 0.90 -14.38 12.35
C LYS A 90 0.92 -13.34 13.48
N ARG A 91 1.50 -12.16 13.22
CA ARG A 91 1.68 -11.11 14.23
C ARG A 91 0.55 -10.08 14.23
N TYR A 92 -0.28 -10.05 13.18
CA TYR A 92 -1.37 -9.09 12.97
C TYR A 92 -2.25 -8.86 14.19
N PRO A 93 -2.75 -9.90 14.92
CA PRO A 93 -3.64 -9.70 16.07
C PRO A 93 -3.07 -8.84 17.20
N ARG A 94 -1.73 -8.71 17.26
CA ARG A 94 -1.01 -7.98 18.32
C ARG A 94 -0.52 -6.60 17.86
N LEU A 95 -0.81 -6.22 16.61
CA LEU A 95 -0.33 -4.97 16.03
C LEU A 95 -1.42 -3.90 16.04
N ALA A 96 -1.03 -2.63 16.20
CA ALA A 96 -1.92 -1.49 16.08
C ALA A 96 -2.15 -1.10 14.60
N ILE A 97 -2.57 -2.09 13.81
CA ILE A 97 -2.87 -1.95 12.37
C ILE A 97 -4.24 -2.54 12.08
N GLU A 98 -4.82 -2.16 10.96
CA GLU A 98 -6.09 -2.70 10.44
C GLU A 98 -5.94 -3.04 8.97
N GLU A 99 -6.75 -3.98 8.50
CA GLU A 99 -6.98 -4.20 7.08
C GLU A 99 -8.10 -3.29 6.59
N ASP A 100 -7.87 -2.48 5.57
CA ASP A 100 -8.91 -1.62 4.98
C ASP A 100 -8.52 -1.15 3.57
N CYS A 101 -9.45 -0.45 2.90
CA CYS A 101 -9.22 0.22 1.62
C CYS A 101 -8.68 1.63 1.84
N LEU A 102 -7.51 1.93 1.26
CA LEU A 102 -7.01 3.29 1.08
C LEU A 102 -7.06 3.66 -0.41
N VAL A 103 -6.01 3.40 -1.16
CA VAL A 103 -5.96 3.47 -2.63
C VAL A 103 -6.24 2.10 -3.26
N ASN A 104 -6.15 1.06 -2.47
CA ASN A 104 -6.50 -0.33 -2.70
C ASN A 104 -6.69 -1.00 -1.33
N TYR A 105 -7.00 -2.30 -1.28
CA TYR A 105 -7.09 -3.05 -0.04
C TYR A 105 -5.71 -3.38 0.51
N GLY A 106 -5.50 -3.24 1.82
CA GLY A 106 -4.22 -3.53 2.47
C GLY A 106 -4.19 -3.25 3.96
N PHE A 107 -2.99 -3.17 4.50
CA PHE A 107 -2.73 -2.96 5.93
C PHE A 107 -2.30 -1.52 6.20
N LEU A 108 -2.93 -0.89 7.18
CA LEU A 108 -2.69 0.49 7.59
C LEU A 108 -2.53 0.58 9.11
N PRO A 109 -1.75 1.55 9.61
CA PRO A 109 -1.85 1.98 10.99
C PRO A 109 -3.29 2.42 11.35
N ARG A 110 -3.73 2.14 12.58
CA ARG A 110 -5.10 2.51 13.04
C ARG A 110 -5.39 3.98 12.92
N GLU A 111 -4.39 4.83 13.15
CA GLU A 111 -4.48 6.28 12.99
C GLU A 111 -4.84 6.71 11.55
N HIS A 112 -4.42 5.94 10.54
CA HIS A 112 -4.77 6.22 9.14
C HIS A 112 -6.19 5.72 8.80
N VAL A 113 -6.61 4.60 9.40
CA VAL A 113 -7.99 4.10 9.25
C VAL A 113 -8.98 5.10 9.83
N ALA A 114 -8.66 5.70 10.98
CA ALA A 114 -9.49 6.73 11.61
C ALA A 114 -9.75 7.97 10.72
N LEU A 115 -8.86 8.26 9.76
CA LEU A 115 -9.08 9.35 8.79
C LEU A 115 -10.25 9.05 7.82
N MET A 116 -10.57 7.78 7.61
CA MET A 116 -11.55 7.32 6.63
C MET A 116 -12.90 6.92 7.27
N HIS A 117 -12.93 6.71 8.58
CA HIS A 117 -14.13 6.27 9.29
C HIS A 117 -14.74 7.34 10.20
N PRO A 118 -16.07 7.27 10.43
CA PRO A 118 -17.04 6.34 9.82
C PRO A 118 -17.19 6.60 8.32
N ARG A 119 -17.13 5.53 7.52
CA ARG A 119 -17.21 5.62 6.06
C ARG A 119 -18.66 5.64 5.61
N GLN A 120 -19.02 6.64 4.80
CA GLN A 120 -20.30 6.65 4.08
C GLN A 120 -20.05 6.04 2.69
N ALA A 121 -20.56 4.84 2.47
CA ALA A 121 -20.41 4.13 1.20
C ALA A 121 -21.25 4.81 0.10
N LYS A 122 -20.72 4.84 -1.14
CA LYS A 122 -21.45 5.40 -2.30
C LYS A 122 -22.74 4.65 -2.60
N ARG A 123 -22.72 3.31 -2.46
CA ARG A 123 -23.89 2.46 -2.68
C ARG A 123 -24.67 2.33 -1.38
N VAL A 124 -25.91 2.78 -1.40
CA VAL A 124 -26.87 2.54 -0.31
C VAL A 124 -27.37 1.11 -0.42
N TRP A 125 -27.44 0.41 0.70
CA TRP A 125 -28.08 -0.90 0.78
C TRP A 125 -29.60 -0.76 0.75
N ASP A 126 -30.28 -1.70 0.12
CA ASP A 126 -31.72 -1.85 0.26
C ASP A 126 -32.12 -2.27 1.69
N ALA A 127 -33.40 -2.22 1.98
CA ALA A 127 -33.92 -2.52 3.33
C ALA A 127 -33.63 -3.96 3.77
N ASP A 128 -33.68 -4.93 2.87
CA ASP A 128 -33.37 -6.34 3.17
C ASP A 128 -31.91 -6.52 3.56
N THR A 129 -30.99 -5.94 2.76
CA THR A 129 -29.55 -5.97 3.07
C THR A 129 -29.23 -5.25 4.38
N GLN A 130 -29.90 -4.12 4.67
CA GLN A 130 -29.72 -3.40 5.93
C GLN A 130 -30.19 -4.24 7.12
N HIS A 131 -31.33 -4.94 7.00
CA HIS A 131 -31.83 -5.83 8.04
C HIS A 131 -30.86 -6.99 8.31
N LYS A 132 -30.47 -7.71 7.27
CA LYS A 132 -29.48 -8.77 7.37
C LYS A 132 -28.16 -8.30 8.01
N ALA A 133 -27.70 -7.10 7.68
CA ALA A 133 -26.50 -6.54 8.28
C ALA A 133 -26.67 -6.21 9.77
N ALA A 134 -27.85 -5.74 10.18
CA ALA A 134 -28.17 -5.49 11.58
C ALA A 134 -28.19 -6.80 12.39
N ASP A 135 -28.81 -7.86 11.86
CA ASP A 135 -28.86 -9.18 12.49
C ASP A 135 -27.44 -9.79 12.65
N VAL A 136 -26.64 -9.73 11.59
CA VAL A 136 -25.25 -10.20 11.63
C VAL A 136 -24.42 -9.37 12.61
N LEU A 137 -24.62 -8.05 12.68
CA LEU A 137 -23.93 -7.19 13.64
C LEU A 137 -24.25 -7.58 15.08
N ALA A 138 -25.54 -7.77 15.40
CA ALA A 138 -25.98 -8.21 16.72
C ALA A 138 -25.38 -9.58 17.09
N TYR A 139 -25.36 -10.50 16.14
CA TYR A 139 -24.72 -11.80 16.30
C TYR A 139 -23.24 -11.68 16.63
N VAL A 140 -22.49 -10.88 15.87
CA VAL A 140 -21.04 -10.65 16.10
C VAL A 140 -20.79 -9.95 17.42
N GLN A 141 -21.63 -9.01 17.83
CA GLN A 141 -21.52 -8.33 19.13
C GLN A 141 -21.71 -9.30 20.30
N THR A 142 -22.57 -10.29 20.16
CA THR A 142 -22.88 -11.28 21.19
C THR A 142 -21.82 -12.37 21.29
N HIS A 143 -21.29 -12.85 20.14
CA HIS A 143 -20.41 -14.01 20.07
C HIS A 143 -18.92 -13.66 20.01
N GLY A 144 -18.57 -12.36 19.88
CA GLY A 144 -17.19 -11.89 19.69
C GLY A 144 -16.67 -12.16 18.28
N PRO A 145 -15.36 -12.38 18.11
CA PRO A 145 -14.79 -12.60 16.80
C PRO A 145 -15.32 -13.84 16.09
N VAL A 146 -15.89 -13.67 14.89
CA VAL A 146 -16.54 -14.75 14.13
C VAL A 146 -15.83 -15.04 12.82
N HIS A 147 -15.74 -16.32 12.48
CA HIS A 147 -15.35 -16.78 11.16
C HIS A 147 -16.57 -16.77 10.21
N PRO A 148 -16.44 -16.43 8.90
CA PRO A 148 -17.57 -16.40 7.96
C PRO A 148 -18.40 -17.69 7.92
N ARG A 149 -17.79 -18.85 8.14
CA ARG A 149 -18.51 -20.14 8.21
C ARG A 149 -19.49 -20.19 9.37
N GLN A 150 -19.20 -19.61 10.52
CA GLN A 150 -20.11 -19.56 11.68
C GLN A 150 -21.32 -18.71 11.37
N VAL A 151 -21.14 -17.56 10.71
CA VAL A 151 -22.21 -16.68 10.26
C VAL A 151 -23.09 -17.38 9.20
N GLU A 152 -22.45 -18.06 8.22
CA GLU A 152 -23.18 -18.82 7.19
C GLU A 152 -24.01 -19.96 7.80
N GLN A 153 -23.46 -20.70 8.77
CA GLN A 153 -24.20 -21.78 9.46
C GLN A 153 -25.41 -21.26 10.24
N HIS A 154 -25.31 -20.05 10.81
CA HIS A 154 -26.38 -19.47 11.60
C HIS A 154 -27.50 -18.85 10.73
N PHE A 155 -27.14 -18.09 9.67
CA PHE A 155 -28.09 -17.32 8.89
C PHE A 155 -28.48 -17.95 7.55
N ALA A 156 -27.65 -18.83 7.00
CA ALA A 156 -27.87 -19.53 5.72
C ALA A 156 -28.30 -18.61 4.55
N HIS A 157 -27.59 -17.48 4.36
CA HIS A 157 -27.96 -16.46 3.37
C HIS A 157 -27.90 -16.95 1.91
N GLY A 158 -27.29 -18.12 1.66
CA GLY A 158 -27.18 -18.71 0.33
C GLY A 158 -26.08 -18.08 -0.52
N ASN A 159 -26.25 -18.12 -1.83
CA ASN A 159 -25.25 -17.65 -2.81
C ASN A 159 -25.74 -16.44 -3.61
N VAL A 160 -24.79 -15.64 -4.07
CA VAL A 160 -25.00 -14.50 -4.97
C VAL A 160 -24.04 -14.60 -6.16
N THR A 161 -24.41 -13.98 -7.29
CA THR A 161 -23.52 -13.83 -8.43
C THR A 161 -22.45 -12.79 -8.08
N ASN A 162 -21.17 -13.18 -8.21
CA ASN A 162 -20.05 -12.27 -7.98
C ASN A 162 -19.76 -11.40 -9.21
N TYR A 163 -18.83 -10.42 -9.04
CA TYR A 163 -18.43 -9.50 -10.11
C TYR A 163 -17.94 -10.20 -11.40
N TRP A 164 -17.40 -11.42 -11.27
CA TRP A 164 -16.86 -12.21 -12.39
C TRP A 164 -17.88 -13.17 -13.00
N GLY A 165 -19.16 -13.06 -12.61
CA GLY A 165 -20.23 -13.94 -13.09
C GLY A 165 -20.27 -15.33 -12.44
N GLY A 166 -19.39 -15.61 -11.48
CA GLY A 166 -19.38 -16.86 -10.70
C GLY A 166 -20.25 -16.77 -9.44
N SER A 167 -20.49 -17.93 -8.79
CA SER A 167 -21.22 -18.00 -7.51
C SER A 167 -20.28 -17.68 -6.33
N SER A 168 -20.76 -16.89 -5.36
CA SER A 168 -20.09 -16.59 -4.09
C SER A 168 -21.09 -16.61 -2.95
N SER A 169 -20.63 -16.92 -1.72
CA SER A 169 -21.47 -16.84 -0.53
C SER A 169 -22.00 -15.43 -0.31
N ALA A 170 -23.31 -15.31 -0.14
CA ALA A 170 -23.98 -14.05 0.19
C ALA A 170 -23.50 -13.51 1.54
N THR A 171 -23.23 -14.38 2.50
CA THR A 171 -22.66 -14.05 3.81
C THR A 171 -21.28 -13.40 3.66
N THR A 172 -20.39 -13.93 2.82
CA THR A 172 -19.07 -13.33 2.59
C THR A 172 -19.21 -11.93 1.99
N HIS A 173 -20.10 -11.74 1.02
CA HIS A 173 -20.38 -10.43 0.43
C HIS A 173 -20.92 -9.43 1.45
N LEU A 174 -21.84 -9.89 2.34
CA LEU A 174 -22.39 -9.05 3.40
C LEU A 174 -21.32 -8.64 4.41
N LEU A 175 -20.50 -9.58 4.89
CA LEU A 175 -19.40 -9.33 5.82
C LEU A 175 -18.35 -8.36 5.22
N ASP A 176 -17.98 -8.54 3.96
CA ASP A 176 -17.09 -7.61 3.25
C ASP A 176 -17.71 -6.21 3.11
N GLY A 177 -19.00 -6.13 2.85
CA GLY A 177 -19.75 -4.88 2.80
C GLY A 177 -19.88 -4.18 4.15
N MET A 178 -20.06 -4.93 5.24
CA MET A 178 -20.08 -4.44 6.62
C MET A 178 -18.69 -3.96 7.05
N HIS A 179 -17.64 -4.72 6.75
CA HIS A 179 -16.26 -4.33 6.98
C HIS A 179 -15.91 -3.04 6.23
N TYR A 180 -16.25 -2.93 4.94
CA TYR A 180 -16.03 -1.71 4.16
C TYR A 180 -16.70 -0.48 4.80
N ARG A 181 -17.86 -0.63 5.42
CA ARG A 181 -18.59 0.44 6.12
C ARG A 181 -18.07 0.73 7.53
N GLY A 182 -17.14 -0.09 8.02
CA GLY A 182 -16.59 0.06 9.36
C GLY A 182 -17.47 -0.52 10.47
N MET A 183 -18.50 -1.27 10.14
CA MET A 183 -19.32 -2.00 11.13
C MET A 183 -18.52 -3.15 11.77
N LEU A 184 -17.62 -3.74 10.99
CA LEU A 184 -16.75 -4.85 11.38
C LEU A 184 -15.29 -4.49 11.07
N ARG A 185 -14.36 -5.09 11.85
CA ARG A 185 -12.93 -5.09 11.55
C ARG A 185 -12.41 -6.52 11.42
N VAL A 186 -11.31 -6.70 10.72
CA VAL A 186 -10.58 -7.96 10.69
C VAL A 186 -9.66 -8.02 11.91
N VAL A 187 -9.78 -9.06 12.74
CA VAL A 187 -8.94 -9.23 13.94
C VAL A 187 -7.79 -10.19 13.71
N ARG A 188 -7.97 -11.16 12.83
CA ARG A 188 -6.97 -12.13 12.41
C ARG A 188 -7.40 -12.79 11.10
N ARG A 189 -6.49 -13.61 10.58
CA ARG A 189 -6.80 -14.51 9.46
C ARG A 189 -6.56 -15.96 9.88
N ASP A 190 -7.54 -16.79 9.62
CA ASP A 190 -7.44 -18.23 9.83
C ASP A 190 -7.24 -18.90 8.46
N SER A 191 -6.03 -19.40 8.20
CA SER A 191 -5.63 -19.96 6.88
C SER A 191 -5.90 -19.01 5.70
N GLY A 192 -5.76 -17.69 5.94
CA GLY A 192 -6.00 -16.64 4.95
C GLY A 192 -7.43 -16.12 4.91
N THR A 193 -8.41 -16.77 5.58
CA THR A 193 -9.78 -16.28 5.73
C THR A 193 -9.85 -15.23 6.84
N ARG A 194 -10.52 -14.11 6.58
CA ARG A 194 -10.73 -13.03 7.56
C ARG A 194 -11.66 -13.48 8.67
N VAL A 195 -11.30 -13.17 9.92
CA VAL A 195 -12.15 -13.31 11.10
C VAL A 195 -12.55 -11.90 11.54
N TYR A 196 -13.82 -11.69 11.76
CA TYR A 196 -14.42 -10.37 11.95
C TYR A 196 -14.87 -10.15 13.39
N GLU A 197 -14.74 -8.90 13.84
CA GLU A 197 -15.25 -8.41 15.13
C GLU A 197 -16.02 -7.12 14.90
N ALA A 198 -17.04 -6.86 15.71
CA ALA A 198 -17.80 -5.61 15.66
C ALA A 198 -16.96 -4.42 16.13
N VAL A 199 -17.12 -3.28 15.48
CA VAL A 199 -16.43 -2.03 15.83
C VAL A 199 -17.42 -0.99 16.30
N ALA A 200 -17.13 -0.38 17.45
CA ALA A 200 -17.76 0.87 17.87
C ALA A 200 -16.82 2.03 17.50
N HIS A 201 -17.28 2.90 16.61
CA HIS A 201 -16.55 4.14 16.32
C HIS A 201 -16.88 5.18 17.40
N PRO A 202 -15.87 5.85 17.97
CA PRO A 202 -16.14 7.01 18.83
C PRO A 202 -16.84 8.10 17.99
N PRO A 203 -17.61 8.99 18.63
CA PRO A 203 -18.16 10.16 17.95
C PRO A 203 -17.05 10.89 17.18
N THR A 204 -17.25 11.08 15.89
CA THR A 204 -16.30 11.75 15.02
C THR A 204 -16.80 13.16 14.76
N ASP A 205 -15.94 14.15 14.96
CA ASP A 205 -16.23 15.50 14.49
C ASP A 205 -16.32 15.49 12.95
N ASP A 206 -17.52 15.74 12.43
CA ASP A 206 -17.80 15.79 10.99
C ASP A 206 -17.99 17.24 10.50
N SER A 207 -17.48 18.23 11.27
CA SER A 207 -17.43 19.62 10.85
C SER A 207 -16.68 19.79 9.51
N PRO A 208 -16.98 20.83 8.75
CA PRO A 208 -16.26 21.12 7.50
C PRO A 208 -14.73 21.23 7.71
N ALA A 209 -14.29 21.74 8.85
CA ALA A 209 -12.87 21.85 9.19
C ALA A 209 -12.23 20.47 9.42
N SER A 210 -12.88 19.60 10.20
CA SER A 210 -12.41 18.23 10.44
C SER A 210 -12.37 17.40 9.15
N ARG A 211 -13.38 17.50 8.30
CA ARG A 211 -13.41 16.84 6.98
C ARG A 211 -12.26 17.32 6.08
N ALA A 212 -11.99 18.63 6.06
CA ALA A 212 -10.86 19.21 5.31
C ALA A 212 -9.52 18.70 5.85
N GLN A 213 -9.35 18.65 7.16
CA GLN A 213 -8.14 18.17 7.82
C GLN A 213 -7.89 16.67 7.51
N ARG A 214 -8.91 15.83 7.62
CA ARG A 214 -8.81 14.40 7.26
C ARG A 214 -8.43 14.21 5.79
N ALA A 215 -9.05 14.96 4.88
CA ALA A 215 -8.73 14.92 3.46
C ALA A 215 -7.29 15.36 3.18
N ALA A 216 -6.80 16.42 3.81
CA ALA A 216 -5.41 16.86 3.68
C ALA A 216 -4.43 15.81 4.19
N ALA A 217 -4.72 15.16 5.32
CA ALA A 217 -3.91 14.09 5.88
C ALA A 217 -3.85 12.85 4.92
N LEU A 218 -4.97 12.49 4.30
CA LEU A 218 -5.02 11.40 3.30
C LEU A 218 -4.19 11.73 2.05
N VAL A 219 -4.24 12.96 1.56
CA VAL A 219 -3.41 13.41 0.42
C VAL A 219 -1.93 13.40 0.81
N ALA A 220 -1.59 13.90 1.99
CA ALA A 220 -0.22 13.88 2.52
C ALA A 220 0.32 12.44 2.64
N LEU A 221 -0.51 11.48 3.07
CA LEU A 221 -0.15 10.07 3.15
C LEU A 221 0.21 9.49 1.78
N VAL A 222 -0.54 9.82 0.72
CA VAL A 222 -0.24 9.41 -0.66
C VAL A 222 1.09 9.99 -1.13
N VAL A 223 1.32 11.30 -0.90
CA VAL A 223 2.59 11.94 -1.25
C VAL A 223 3.74 11.31 -0.47
N HIS A 224 3.58 11.14 0.83
CA HIS A 224 4.60 10.52 1.68
C HIS A 224 4.95 9.11 1.21
N LYS A 225 3.99 8.33 0.77
CA LYS A 225 4.24 6.95 0.32
C LYS A 225 4.95 6.87 -1.04
N TYR A 226 4.59 7.72 -1.98
CA TYR A 226 4.94 7.53 -3.40
C TYR A 226 5.84 8.61 -4.01
N ALA A 227 6.23 9.67 -3.27
CA ALA A 227 7.12 10.70 -3.80
C ALA A 227 8.48 10.11 -4.30
N PRO A 228 9.10 10.70 -5.34
CA PRO A 228 8.63 11.83 -6.14
C PRO A 228 7.52 11.41 -7.10
N LEU A 229 6.55 12.26 -7.35
CA LEU A 229 5.35 11.95 -8.14
C LEU A 229 5.22 12.84 -9.37
N PRO A 230 5.11 12.28 -10.58
CA PRO A 230 4.65 13.05 -11.73
C PRO A 230 3.25 13.63 -11.48
N ALA A 231 2.94 14.80 -12.01
CA ALA A 231 1.66 15.48 -11.81
C ALA A 231 0.43 14.60 -12.10
N ALA A 232 0.53 13.79 -13.16
CA ALA A 232 -0.53 12.86 -13.53
C ALA A 232 -0.68 11.70 -12.53
N SER A 233 0.44 11.16 -12.00
CA SER A 233 0.45 10.12 -10.98
C SER A 233 -0.09 10.62 -9.65
N LEU A 234 0.29 11.84 -9.24
CA LEU A 234 -0.26 12.47 -8.03
C LEU A 234 -1.79 12.59 -8.13
N THR A 235 -2.29 13.11 -9.25
CA THR A 235 -3.74 13.25 -9.47
C THR A 235 -4.45 11.89 -9.49
N TYR A 236 -3.86 10.90 -10.16
CA TYR A 236 -4.42 9.54 -10.23
C TYR A 236 -4.49 8.87 -8.85
N LEU A 237 -3.40 8.87 -8.10
CA LEU A 237 -3.32 8.24 -6.78
C LEU A 237 -4.27 8.89 -5.78
N VAL A 238 -4.36 10.23 -5.78
CA VAL A 238 -5.30 10.96 -4.92
C VAL A 238 -6.75 10.64 -5.29
N ARG A 239 -7.07 10.46 -6.58
CA ARG A 239 -8.41 10.02 -7.00
C ARG A 239 -8.77 8.64 -6.43
N LEU A 240 -7.80 7.74 -6.29
CA LEU A 240 -8.03 6.40 -5.70
C LEU A 240 -8.42 6.45 -4.23
N LEU A 241 -8.13 7.54 -3.49
CA LEU A 241 -8.64 7.74 -2.13
C LEU A 241 -10.17 7.72 -2.06
N GLY A 242 -10.85 7.93 -3.20
CA GLY A 242 -12.29 7.75 -3.32
C GLY A 242 -12.78 6.32 -3.07
N TYR A 243 -11.89 5.32 -3.03
CA TYR A 243 -12.22 3.96 -2.54
C TYR A 243 -12.26 3.90 -1.01
N GLY A 244 -11.27 4.52 -0.36
CA GLY A 244 -11.17 4.54 1.09
C GLY A 244 -12.07 5.57 1.78
N ALA A 245 -12.25 6.74 1.20
CA ALA A 245 -12.99 7.84 1.79
C ALA A 245 -13.92 8.55 0.78
N PRO A 246 -14.92 7.85 0.21
CA PRO A 246 -15.79 8.42 -0.83
C PRO A 246 -16.59 9.64 -0.34
N HIS A 247 -16.95 9.69 0.93
CA HIS A 247 -17.67 10.79 1.57
C HIS A 247 -16.83 12.07 1.74
N LEU A 248 -15.49 11.98 1.58
CA LEU A 248 -14.57 13.12 1.60
C LEU A 248 -14.14 13.56 0.18
N ALA A 249 -14.74 13.05 -0.89
CA ALA A 249 -14.30 13.30 -2.26
C ALA A 249 -14.16 14.80 -2.61
N PRO A 250 -15.10 15.71 -2.26
CA PRO A 250 -14.93 17.13 -2.53
C PRO A 250 -13.74 17.75 -1.76
N GLN A 251 -13.57 17.38 -0.49
CA GLN A 251 -12.46 17.85 0.36
C GLN A 251 -11.11 17.32 -0.15
N ILE A 252 -11.05 16.08 -0.63
CA ILE A 252 -9.85 15.47 -1.22
C ILE A 252 -9.44 16.23 -2.49
N GLN A 253 -10.38 16.64 -3.34
CA GLN A 253 -10.07 17.45 -4.53
C GLN A 253 -9.51 18.84 -4.14
N THR A 254 -10.10 19.47 -3.14
CA THR A 254 -9.59 20.73 -2.61
C THR A 254 -8.19 20.56 -2.01
N ALA A 255 -7.98 19.52 -1.20
CA ALA A 255 -6.69 19.19 -0.60
C ALA A 255 -5.61 18.94 -1.66
N LEU A 256 -5.93 18.24 -2.77
CA LEU A 256 -5.00 18.04 -3.88
C LEU A 256 -4.56 19.37 -4.51
N ARG A 257 -5.52 20.29 -4.73
CA ARG A 257 -5.20 21.60 -5.32
C ARG A 257 -4.27 22.41 -4.40
N LEU A 258 -4.54 22.39 -3.09
CA LEU A 258 -3.68 23.07 -2.09
C LEU A 258 -2.31 22.40 -2.00
N ALA A 259 -2.27 21.08 -1.93
CA ALA A 259 -1.01 20.32 -1.88
C ALA A 259 -0.09 20.64 -3.05
N LYS A 260 -0.61 20.80 -4.27
CA LYS A 260 0.20 21.20 -5.44
C LYS A 260 0.84 22.59 -5.31
N GLN A 261 0.31 23.46 -4.45
CA GLN A 261 0.89 24.79 -4.18
C GLN A 261 1.96 24.74 -3.08
N GLU A 262 1.88 23.76 -2.19
CA GLU A 262 2.74 23.63 -1.00
C GLU A 262 3.91 22.65 -1.22
N LEU A 263 3.75 21.67 -2.12
CA LEU A 263 4.79 20.72 -2.45
C LEU A 263 5.92 21.38 -3.23
N ALA A 264 7.15 20.93 -2.97
CA ALA A 264 8.26 21.25 -3.86
C ALA A 264 8.06 20.57 -5.22
N SER A 265 8.51 21.23 -6.27
CA SER A 265 8.37 20.71 -7.64
C SER A 265 9.49 21.16 -8.55
N CYS A 266 9.76 20.36 -9.59
CA CYS A 266 10.60 20.74 -10.72
C CYS A 266 10.00 20.17 -12.03
N GLN A 267 10.48 20.68 -13.14
CA GLN A 267 10.13 20.16 -14.46
C GLN A 267 11.31 19.45 -15.10
N ILE A 268 11.13 18.17 -15.45
CA ILE A 268 12.14 17.35 -16.13
C ILE A 268 11.48 16.70 -17.34
N ASN A 269 12.07 16.89 -18.53
CA ASN A 269 11.58 16.34 -19.80
C ASN A 269 10.07 16.61 -20.03
N GLY A 270 9.61 17.85 -19.78
CA GLY A 270 8.22 18.25 -19.94
C GLY A 270 7.25 17.71 -18.85
N THR A 271 7.76 16.97 -17.89
CA THR A 271 6.96 16.41 -16.78
C THR A 271 7.22 17.18 -15.48
N THR A 272 6.15 17.67 -14.84
CA THR A 272 6.25 18.26 -13.51
C THR A 272 6.24 17.17 -12.46
N TRP A 273 7.25 17.18 -11.58
CA TRP A 273 7.41 16.26 -10.47
C TRP A 273 7.17 16.96 -9.14
N TYR A 274 6.55 16.28 -8.18
CA TYR A 274 6.20 16.77 -6.85
C TYR A 274 6.77 15.88 -5.74
N TRP A 275 7.24 16.50 -4.65
CA TRP A 275 7.68 15.83 -3.42
C TRP A 275 7.47 16.72 -2.20
N PRO A 276 7.57 16.22 -0.94
CA PRO A 276 7.48 17.04 0.26
C PRO A 276 8.48 18.21 0.25
N ALA A 277 8.04 19.41 0.60
CA ALA A 277 8.85 20.62 0.50
C ALA A 277 10.06 20.66 1.46
N ASP A 278 10.02 19.86 2.53
CA ASP A 278 11.09 19.70 3.51
C ASP A 278 12.13 18.64 3.10
N GLU A 279 11.95 17.98 1.95
CA GLU A 279 12.86 16.98 1.42
C GLU A 279 13.63 17.51 0.19
N ASN A 280 14.87 17.06 -0.01
CA ASN A 280 15.72 17.46 -1.14
C ASN A 280 16.14 16.24 -1.97
N PRO A 281 15.59 16.04 -3.19
CA PRO A 281 15.99 14.94 -4.08
C PRO A 281 17.47 14.97 -4.51
N ALA A 282 18.08 16.16 -4.61
CA ALA A 282 19.50 16.30 -4.95
C ALA A 282 20.42 15.92 -3.79
N SER A 283 19.89 15.74 -2.58
CA SER A 283 20.69 15.27 -1.44
C SER A 283 21.25 13.88 -1.72
N ARG A 284 22.53 13.71 -1.45
CA ARG A 284 23.20 12.40 -1.52
C ARG A 284 23.05 11.58 -0.24
N ARG A 285 22.24 12.04 0.70
CA ARG A 285 21.92 11.35 1.96
C ARG A 285 20.38 11.27 2.13
N PRO A 286 19.78 10.06 2.19
CA PRO A 286 20.39 8.73 2.11
C PRO A 286 20.75 8.33 0.66
N THR A 287 21.78 7.49 0.50
CA THR A 287 22.15 6.88 -0.78
C THR A 287 21.63 5.44 -0.84
N PRO A 288 21.10 4.96 -1.98
CA PRO A 288 20.81 3.55 -2.16
C PRO A 288 22.07 2.70 -1.92
N ASP A 289 21.93 1.59 -1.22
CA ASP A 289 23.00 0.63 -1.05
C ASP A 289 23.25 -0.16 -2.37
N GLY A 290 24.35 -0.90 -2.44
CA GLY A 290 24.69 -1.74 -3.59
C GLY A 290 23.90 -3.05 -3.69
N ALA A 291 22.91 -3.27 -2.84
CA ALA A 291 22.16 -4.52 -2.79
C ALA A 291 21.26 -4.68 -4.02
N VAL A 292 21.23 -5.89 -4.56
CA VAL A 292 20.20 -6.32 -5.50
C VAL A 292 18.91 -6.60 -4.73
N ARG A 293 17.75 -6.25 -5.32
CA ARG A 293 16.42 -6.51 -4.74
C ARG A 293 15.41 -6.96 -5.79
N LEU A 294 14.69 -8.02 -5.50
CA LEU A 294 13.52 -8.47 -6.23
C LEU A 294 12.27 -7.84 -5.61
N LEU A 295 11.72 -6.84 -6.28
CA LEU A 295 10.62 -6.02 -5.77
C LEU A 295 9.25 -6.66 -6.06
N ALA A 296 8.32 -6.54 -5.11
CA ALA A 296 6.93 -6.93 -5.37
C ALA A 296 6.28 -6.05 -6.45
N PRO A 297 5.33 -6.58 -7.26
CA PRO A 297 4.55 -5.76 -8.18
C PRO A 297 3.82 -4.58 -7.52
N PHE A 298 3.51 -4.70 -6.24
CA PHE A 298 2.81 -3.69 -5.45
C PHE A 298 3.71 -2.95 -4.46
N ASP A 299 5.04 -3.13 -4.58
CA ASP A 299 6.01 -2.30 -3.85
C ASP A 299 5.83 -0.82 -4.24
N PRO A 300 5.93 0.14 -3.31
CA PRO A 300 5.79 1.56 -3.63
C PRO A 300 6.73 2.07 -4.73
N VAL A 301 7.90 1.45 -4.91
CA VAL A 301 8.81 1.75 -6.02
C VAL A 301 8.17 1.41 -7.37
N VAL A 302 7.43 0.31 -7.43
CA VAL A 302 6.94 -0.33 -8.67
C VAL A 302 5.47 0.04 -8.95
N TRP A 303 4.66 0.26 -7.93
CA TRP A 303 3.20 0.27 -7.96
C TRP A 303 2.59 1.19 -9.02
N ASP A 304 3.07 2.43 -9.13
CA ASP A 304 2.64 3.38 -10.16
C ASP A 304 3.44 3.15 -11.45
N ARG A 305 2.84 2.47 -12.41
CA ARG A 305 3.46 2.06 -13.66
C ARG A 305 3.90 3.24 -14.53
N ARG A 306 3.16 4.35 -14.51
CA ARG A 306 3.53 5.58 -15.23
C ARG A 306 4.80 6.20 -14.64
N ARG A 307 4.82 6.39 -13.31
CA ARG A 307 6.00 6.86 -12.59
C ARG A 307 7.20 5.93 -12.80
N PHE A 308 6.96 4.62 -12.74
CA PHE A 308 7.96 3.60 -12.98
C PHE A 308 8.58 3.73 -14.39
N THR A 309 7.76 3.82 -15.44
CA THR A 309 8.24 4.01 -16.81
C THR A 309 9.02 5.33 -16.95
N LEU A 310 8.53 6.43 -16.38
CA LEU A 310 9.22 7.72 -16.44
C LEU A 310 10.58 7.71 -15.72
N LEU A 311 10.70 6.95 -14.62
CA LEU A 311 11.95 6.85 -13.87
C LEU A 311 12.97 5.93 -14.54
N TRP A 312 12.57 4.82 -15.14
CA TRP A 312 13.49 3.77 -15.60
C TRP A 312 13.45 3.48 -17.09
N ASP A 313 12.62 4.19 -17.85
CA ASP A 313 12.42 3.98 -19.29
C ASP A 313 12.12 2.51 -19.64
N TRP A 314 11.42 1.83 -18.75
CA TRP A 314 11.04 0.44 -18.89
C TRP A 314 9.57 0.22 -18.55
N THR A 315 8.83 -0.41 -19.47
CA THR A 315 7.41 -0.69 -19.27
C THR A 315 7.23 -2.02 -18.54
N TYR A 316 6.85 -1.93 -17.27
CA TYR A 316 6.49 -3.08 -16.47
C TYR A 316 4.98 -3.35 -16.48
N LYS A 317 4.59 -4.60 -16.77
CA LYS A 317 3.20 -5.05 -16.71
C LYS A 317 3.06 -6.21 -15.71
N PHE A 318 2.03 -6.14 -14.87
CA PHE A 318 1.64 -7.24 -14.01
C PHE A 318 0.74 -8.18 -14.81
N GLU A 319 1.17 -9.44 -15.02
CA GLU A 319 0.57 -10.35 -16.00
C GLU A 319 -0.12 -11.58 -15.39
N ALA A 320 -0.39 -11.56 -14.08
CA ALA A 320 -1.07 -12.69 -13.41
C ALA A 320 -2.45 -13.02 -14.03
N TYR A 321 -3.14 -12.00 -14.54
CA TYR A 321 -4.45 -12.16 -15.20
C TYR A 321 -4.36 -12.23 -16.74
N THR A 322 -3.15 -12.19 -17.29
CA THR A 322 -2.92 -12.36 -18.74
C THR A 322 -2.84 -13.84 -19.06
N PRO A 323 -3.50 -14.34 -20.13
CA PRO A 323 -3.36 -15.73 -20.57
C PRO A 323 -1.89 -16.13 -20.77
N ALA A 324 -1.52 -17.33 -20.37
CA ALA A 324 -0.12 -17.78 -20.35
C ALA A 324 0.65 -17.54 -21.67
N PRO A 325 0.09 -17.83 -22.87
CA PRO A 325 0.79 -17.58 -24.14
C PRO A 325 1.05 -16.11 -24.45
N GLN A 326 0.34 -15.17 -23.80
CA GLN A 326 0.45 -13.72 -24.03
C GLN A 326 1.36 -13.02 -23.00
N ARG A 327 1.87 -13.73 -22.00
CA ARG A 327 2.75 -13.17 -20.99
C ARG A 327 4.13 -12.91 -21.57
N LYS A 328 4.64 -11.68 -21.37
CA LYS A 328 5.98 -11.28 -21.81
C LYS A 328 7.01 -11.39 -20.69
N LEU A 329 6.62 -11.04 -19.47
CA LEU A 329 7.50 -11.03 -18.31
C LEU A 329 7.31 -12.27 -17.42
N GLY A 330 6.15 -12.95 -17.53
CA GLY A 330 5.79 -14.10 -16.72
C GLY A 330 4.61 -13.85 -15.80
N TYR A 331 4.19 -14.88 -15.05
CA TYR A 331 2.98 -14.84 -14.23
C TYR A 331 3.04 -13.76 -13.13
N TYR A 332 4.18 -13.70 -12.40
CA TYR A 332 4.36 -12.79 -11.28
C TYR A 332 5.80 -12.26 -11.27
N ALA A 333 6.14 -11.53 -12.32
CA ALA A 333 7.49 -10.99 -12.48
C ALA A 333 7.82 -9.97 -11.38
N LEU A 334 8.94 -10.17 -10.70
CA LEU A 334 9.49 -9.29 -9.68
C LEU A 334 10.54 -8.40 -10.32
N PRO A 335 10.34 -7.08 -10.47
CA PRO A 335 11.38 -6.19 -10.98
C PRO A 335 12.69 -6.32 -10.20
N LEU A 336 13.80 -6.42 -10.94
CA LEU A 336 15.15 -6.57 -10.42
C LEU A 336 15.80 -5.18 -10.31
N LEU A 337 15.91 -4.68 -9.08
CA LEU A 337 16.57 -3.41 -8.77
C LEU A 337 18.01 -3.67 -8.33
N TRP A 338 18.94 -2.91 -8.90
CA TRP A 338 20.35 -2.84 -8.45
C TRP A 338 20.76 -1.37 -8.36
N HIS A 339 21.29 -0.93 -7.21
CA HIS A 339 21.46 0.47 -6.86
C HIS A 339 20.14 1.25 -6.98
N ASP A 340 20.06 2.21 -7.91
CA ASP A 340 18.88 2.99 -8.25
C ASP A 340 18.32 2.67 -9.65
N ARG A 341 18.75 1.55 -10.26
CA ARG A 341 18.36 1.12 -11.61
C ARG A 341 17.57 -0.17 -11.56
N VAL A 342 16.44 -0.18 -12.25
CA VAL A 342 15.73 -1.42 -12.56
C VAL A 342 16.37 -1.99 -13.82
N ILE A 343 17.00 -3.15 -13.69
CA ILE A 343 17.82 -3.77 -14.75
C ILE A 343 17.15 -4.98 -15.41
N GLY A 344 16.02 -5.43 -14.88
CA GLY A 344 15.31 -6.60 -15.39
C GLY A 344 14.22 -7.06 -14.42
N TRP A 345 13.96 -8.36 -14.44
CA TRP A 345 12.98 -9.02 -13.58
C TRP A 345 13.37 -10.47 -13.30
N ALA A 346 12.71 -11.07 -12.31
CA ALA A 346 12.77 -12.50 -12.06
C ALA A 346 11.37 -13.09 -11.80
N ASN A 347 11.14 -14.30 -12.22
CA ASN A 347 10.05 -15.13 -11.77
C ASN A 347 10.60 -16.14 -10.76
N VAL A 348 10.04 -16.13 -9.55
CA VAL A 348 10.48 -16.99 -8.45
C VAL A 348 9.35 -17.95 -8.11
N THR A 349 9.68 -19.23 -8.03
CA THR A 349 8.79 -20.27 -7.56
C THR A 349 9.51 -21.11 -6.50
N ALA A 350 8.78 -21.83 -5.68
CA ALA A 350 9.36 -22.69 -4.64
C ALA A 350 8.62 -24.03 -4.56
N PRO A 351 8.65 -24.84 -5.64
CA PRO A 351 8.03 -26.18 -5.63
C PRO A 351 8.72 -27.06 -4.58
N GLN A 352 7.93 -27.69 -3.73
CA GLN A 352 8.41 -28.60 -2.68
C GLN A 352 9.52 -27.98 -1.78
N GLY A 353 9.48 -26.64 -1.60
CA GLY A 353 10.48 -25.91 -0.81
C GLY A 353 11.78 -25.58 -1.55
N HIS A 354 11.98 -26.04 -2.78
CA HIS A 354 13.14 -25.72 -3.60
C HIS A 354 12.91 -24.43 -4.41
N MET A 355 13.72 -23.40 -4.15
CA MET A 355 13.59 -22.14 -4.89
C MET A 355 14.15 -22.28 -6.31
N VAL A 356 13.32 -21.93 -7.29
CA VAL A 356 13.68 -21.85 -8.71
C VAL A 356 13.49 -20.41 -9.16
N VAL A 357 14.51 -19.82 -9.82
CA VAL A 357 14.50 -18.43 -10.26
C VAL A 357 14.84 -18.36 -11.75
N ASN A 358 13.96 -17.71 -12.51
CA ASN A 358 14.17 -17.41 -13.92
C ASN A 358 14.30 -15.91 -14.13
N PHE A 359 15.45 -15.46 -14.63
CA PHE A 359 15.75 -14.04 -14.85
C PHE A 359 15.46 -13.60 -16.28
N GLY A 360 15.01 -12.34 -16.41
CA GLY A 360 15.05 -11.59 -17.65
C GLY A 360 15.70 -10.24 -17.41
N TYR A 361 16.38 -9.69 -18.41
CA TYR A 361 17.06 -8.40 -18.31
C TYR A 361 16.46 -7.42 -19.33
N ALA A 362 16.36 -6.14 -18.95
CA ALA A 362 15.88 -5.08 -19.85
C ALA A 362 16.89 -4.81 -20.99
N ASP A 363 18.17 -5.01 -20.69
CA ASP A 363 19.29 -4.99 -21.62
C ASP A 363 20.18 -6.21 -21.31
N LYS A 364 21.47 -6.12 -21.36
CA LYS A 364 22.40 -7.22 -21.02
C LYS A 364 22.54 -7.37 -19.51
N ALA A 365 22.67 -8.61 -19.06
CA ALA A 365 22.99 -8.91 -17.67
C ALA A 365 24.34 -8.26 -17.28
N PRO A 366 24.42 -7.55 -16.13
CA PRO A 366 25.71 -7.05 -15.64
C PRO A 366 26.69 -8.20 -15.41
N GLN A 367 27.95 -8.02 -15.82
CA GLN A 367 28.98 -9.08 -15.74
C GLN A 367 29.94 -8.89 -14.54
N GLY A 368 29.82 -7.79 -13.79
CA GLY A 368 30.71 -7.45 -12.67
C GLY A 368 30.63 -8.44 -11.50
N ALA A 369 31.73 -8.66 -10.80
CA ALA A 369 31.76 -9.48 -9.59
C ALA A 369 30.85 -8.93 -8.49
N ASP A 370 30.79 -7.59 -8.35
CA ASP A 370 29.92 -6.91 -7.36
C ASP A 370 28.45 -7.20 -7.59
N PHE A 371 27.99 -7.22 -8.86
CA PHE A 371 26.63 -7.59 -9.19
C PHE A 371 26.34 -9.05 -8.85
N ARG A 372 27.25 -9.98 -9.20
CA ARG A 372 27.07 -11.41 -8.90
C ARG A 372 26.97 -11.64 -7.40
N ALA A 373 27.87 -11.08 -6.62
CA ALA A 373 27.84 -11.18 -5.16
C ALA A 373 26.52 -10.60 -4.58
N ALA A 374 26.10 -9.42 -5.03
CA ALA A 374 24.86 -8.80 -4.56
C ALA A 374 23.61 -9.58 -4.98
N LEU A 375 23.63 -10.25 -6.14
CA LEU A 375 22.56 -11.14 -6.59
C LEU A 375 22.50 -12.41 -5.76
N ASP A 376 23.63 -13.05 -5.49
CA ASP A 376 23.72 -14.24 -4.64
C ASP A 376 23.19 -13.95 -3.22
N ASP A 377 23.55 -12.80 -2.66
CA ASP A 377 23.00 -12.31 -1.37
C ASP A 377 21.47 -12.14 -1.43
N GLU A 378 20.92 -11.61 -2.53
CA GLU A 378 19.46 -11.46 -2.66
C GLU A 378 18.76 -12.82 -2.75
N LEU A 379 19.36 -13.78 -3.46
CA LEU A 379 18.83 -15.15 -3.55
C LEU A 379 18.87 -15.85 -2.20
N GLN A 380 19.93 -15.69 -1.43
CA GLN A 380 20.00 -16.21 -0.06
C GLN A 380 18.95 -15.58 0.85
N ARG A 381 18.77 -14.24 0.79
CA ARG A 381 17.70 -13.54 1.53
C ARG A 381 16.30 -14.00 1.11
N MET A 382 16.09 -14.27 -0.19
CA MET A 382 14.82 -14.80 -0.68
C MET A 382 14.58 -16.23 -0.18
N ALA A 383 15.59 -17.09 -0.21
CA ALA A 383 15.49 -18.45 0.32
C ALA A 383 15.19 -18.45 1.82
N TYR A 384 15.92 -17.62 2.60
CA TYR A 384 15.64 -17.41 4.02
C TYR A 384 14.19 -16.95 4.28
N PHE A 385 13.72 -15.97 3.50
CA PHE A 385 12.36 -15.42 3.61
C PHE A 385 11.28 -16.47 3.33
N LEU A 386 11.51 -17.37 2.37
CA LEU A 386 10.56 -18.40 1.95
C LEU A 386 10.62 -19.67 2.82
N ALA A 387 11.68 -19.89 3.58
CA ALA A 387 11.80 -21.07 4.44
C ALA A 387 10.64 -21.11 5.44
N ALA A 388 9.99 -22.27 5.53
CA ALA A 388 8.95 -22.52 6.52
C ALA A 388 9.50 -22.36 7.95
N HIS A 389 8.65 -21.85 8.86
CA HIS A 389 8.92 -21.82 10.31
C HIS A 389 8.61 -23.14 10.95
#